data_e70d88107f50c01683acd53a42a89a03
#
_entry.id   e70d88107f50c01683acd53a42a89a03
#
_cell.length_a   1.000
_cell.length_b   1.000
_cell.length_c   1.000
_cell.angle_alpha   90.00
_cell.angle_beta   90.00
_cell.angle_gamma   90.00
#
_symmetry.space_group_name_H-M   'P 1'
#
loop_
_entity.id
_entity.type
_entity.pdbx_description
1 polymer ?
#
loop_
_entity_poly.entity_id
_entity_poly.type
_entity_poly.pdbx_seq_one_letter_code
_entity_poly.pdbx_strand_id
1 'polypeptide(L)'
;VLRIACERRDGNLPEDVSERMLRQRTGASRTALQEALHHLEAVGIATRNRGHGWRLSVGFASEEERVASYRFRLMLEPAALLEPRFSLSADRMAAMRESQEATLRRQWREEDVPRFYESAAAFHLALAQGCGNRFVIQAVEMQNRLRHLYRLHLLNRERAHEAAREHLGILDALELGDRPLAAERMRAHLQGSIAVR
;
A
#
# COMPACT_ATOMS: atom_id res chain seq x y z
N VAL A 1 -13.09 -4.82 -6.70
CA VAL A 1 -12.27 -3.61 -6.53
C VAL A 1 -11.06 -3.69 -7.44
N LEU A 2 -10.13 -4.62 -7.25
CA LEU A 2 -8.88 -4.75 -8.02
C LEU A 2 -9.12 -4.85 -9.53
N ARG A 3 -10.10 -5.66 -9.96
CA ARG A 3 -10.40 -5.83 -11.39
C ARG A 3 -10.79 -4.51 -12.07
N ILE A 4 -11.62 -3.69 -11.45
CA ILE A 4 -12.04 -2.38 -12.00
C ILE A 4 -10.82 -1.45 -12.12
N ALA A 5 -9.98 -1.42 -11.09
CA ALA A 5 -8.79 -0.58 -11.08
C ALA A 5 -7.75 -1.03 -12.13
N CYS A 6 -7.52 -2.34 -12.28
CA CYS A 6 -6.66 -2.89 -13.32
C CYS A 6 -7.18 -2.58 -14.72
N GLU A 7 -8.46 -2.84 -15.01
CA GLU A 7 -9.09 -2.57 -16.32
C GLU A 7 -9.00 -1.06 -16.68
N ARG A 8 -9.15 -0.17 -15.69
CA ARG A 8 -8.99 1.27 -15.89
C ARG A 8 -7.54 1.65 -16.21
N ARG A 9 -6.59 1.14 -15.43
CA ARG A 9 -5.16 1.35 -15.64
C ARG A 9 -4.70 0.89 -17.02
N ASP A 10 -5.15 -0.29 -17.43
CA ASP A 10 -4.76 -0.92 -18.71
C ASP A 10 -5.46 -0.27 -19.91
N GLY A 11 -6.21 0.81 -19.69
CA GLY A 11 -6.93 1.54 -20.74
C GLY A 11 -8.20 0.84 -21.24
N ASN A 12 -8.57 -0.30 -20.65
CA ASN A 12 -9.74 -1.10 -21.04
C ASN A 12 -11.07 -0.50 -20.55
N LEU A 13 -11.02 0.42 -19.56
CA LEU A 13 -12.16 1.19 -19.10
C LEU A 13 -11.92 2.68 -19.33
N PRO A 14 -12.91 3.44 -19.84
CA PRO A 14 -12.82 4.89 -19.90
C PRO A 14 -12.79 5.51 -18.49
N GLU A 15 -12.42 6.79 -18.40
CA GLU A 15 -12.41 7.52 -17.14
C GLU A 15 -13.82 7.65 -16.55
N ASP A 16 -14.78 8.01 -17.38
CA ASP A 16 -16.18 8.09 -16.99
C ASP A 16 -16.91 6.78 -17.32
N VAL A 17 -17.49 6.14 -16.31
CA VAL A 17 -18.14 4.83 -16.41
C VAL A 17 -19.52 4.85 -15.77
N SER A 18 -20.43 4.04 -16.32
CA SER A 18 -21.72 3.76 -15.67
C SER A 18 -21.68 2.43 -14.90
N GLU A 19 -22.50 2.32 -13.86
CA GLU A 19 -22.67 1.05 -13.13
C GLU A 19 -23.10 -0.10 -14.07
N ARG A 20 -23.93 0.21 -15.08
CA ARG A 20 -24.33 -0.75 -16.12
C ARG A 20 -23.11 -1.30 -16.90
N MET A 21 -22.23 -0.41 -17.35
CA MET A 21 -21.00 -0.79 -18.07
C MET A 21 -20.10 -1.65 -17.18
N LEU A 22 -19.89 -1.24 -15.94
CA LEU A 22 -19.06 -1.99 -15.00
C LEU A 22 -19.62 -3.38 -14.70
N ARG A 23 -20.95 -3.51 -14.54
CA ARG A 23 -21.59 -4.82 -14.35
C ARG A 23 -21.42 -5.72 -15.57
N GLN A 24 -21.58 -5.20 -16.76
CA GLN A 24 -21.39 -5.97 -18.00
C GLN A 24 -19.93 -6.46 -18.12
N ARG A 25 -18.97 -5.63 -17.77
CA ARG A 25 -17.53 -5.95 -17.82
C ARG A 25 -17.09 -6.93 -16.73
N THR A 26 -17.58 -6.76 -15.52
CA THR A 26 -17.11 -7.53 -14.36
C THR A 26 -17.94 -8.78 -14.07
N GLY A 27 -19.18 -8.84 -14.55
CA GLY A 27 -20.15 -9.86 -14.17
C GLY A 27 -20.63 -9.75 -12.71
N ALA A 28 -20.29 -8.67 -12.01
CA ALA A 28 -20.61 -8.49 -10.60
C ALA A 28 -22.11 -8.24 -10.39
N SER A 29 -22.64 -8.71 -9.25
CA SER A 29 -23.98 -8.33 -8.79
C SER A 29 -24.03 -6.81 -8.52
N ARG A 30 -25.24 -6.24 -8.47
CA ARG A 30 -25.42 -4.82 -8.16
C ARG A 30 -24.82 -4.47 -6.78
N THR A 31 -25.08 -5.28 -5.78
CA THR A 31 -24.61 -5.07 -4.41
C THR A 31 -23.07 -5.11 -4.36
N ALA A 32 -22.46 -6.15 -4.91
CA ALA A 32 -21.00 -6.29 -4.92
C ALA A 32 -20.32 -5.15 -5.70
N LEU A 33 -20.95 -4.66 -6.78
CA LEU A 33 -20.43 -3.50 -7.50
C LEU A 33 -20.52 -2.21 -6.67
N GLN A 34 -21.65 -1.98 -6.00
CA GLN A 34 -21.82 -0.79 -5.15
C GLN A 34 -20.82 -0.79 -4.00
N GLU A 35 -20.63 -1.91 -3.31
CA GLU A 35 -19.60 -2.06 -2.28
C GLU A 35 -18.19 -1.78 -2.83
N ALA A 36 -17.87 -2.30 -4.01
CA ALA A 36 -16.61 -2.04 -4.68
C ALA A 36 -16.40 -0.57 -5.02
N LEU A 37 -17.45 0.10 -5.55
CA LEU A 37 -17.40 1.52 -5.90
C LEU A 37 -17.29 2.42 -4.67
N HIS A 38 -18.03 2.13 -3.59
CA HIS A 38 -17.88 2.84 -2.32
C HIS A 38 -16.46 2.67 -1.74
N HIS A 39 -15.89 1.49 -1.89
CA HIS A 39 -14.51 1.26 -1.46
C HIS A 39 -13.50 2.07 -2.30
N LEU A 40 -13.69 2.12 -3.62
CA LEU A 40 -12.87 2.94 -4.52
C LEU A 40 -13.06 4.44 -4.26
N GLU A 41 -14.29 4.88 -3.92
CA GLU A 41 -14.59 6.26 -3.55
C GLU A 41 -13.89 6.64 -2.24
N ALA A 42 -13.95 5.78 -1.23
CA ALA A 42 -13.30 6.01 0.07
C ALA A 42 -11.76 6.15 -0.03
N VAL A 43 -11.16 5.59 -1.09
CA VAL A 43 -9.72 5.71 -1.35
C VAL A 43 -9.37 6.72 -2.45
N GLY A 44 -10.37 7.48 -2.95
CA GLY A 44 -10.17 8.54 -3.93
C GLY A 44 -9.94 8.07 -5.37
N ILE A 45 -10.17 6.78 -5.66
CA ILE A 45 -9.99 6.20 -7.00
C ILE A 45 -11.25 6.31 -7.85
N ALA A 46 -12.41 6.34 -7.20
CA ALA A 46 -13.67 6.64 -7.84
C ALA A 46 -14.28 7.91 -7.26
N THR A 47 -14.84 8.74 -8.10
CA THR A 47 -15.66 9.88 -7.68
C THR A 47 -17.01 9.84 -8.41
N ARG A 48 -18.08 10.28 -7.73
CA ARG A 48 -19.39 10.37 -8.37
C ARG A 48 -19.43 11.55 -9.34
N ASN A 49 -19.92 11.30 -10.53
CA ASN A 49 -20.20 12.39 -11.48
C ASN A 49 -21.42 13.20 -11.04
N ARG A 50 -21.48 14.48 -11.37
CA ARG A 50 -22.60 15.39 -11.06
C ARG A 50 -23.96 15.00 -11.66
N GLY A 51 -24.04 13.97 -12.45
CA GLY A 51 -25.26 13.39 -13.00
C GLY A 51 -25.37 11.93 -12.64
N HIS A 52 -24.95 11.09 -13.58
CA HIS A 52 -24.98 9.64 -13.41
C HIS A 52 -23.61 9.04 -13.69
N GLY A 53 -23.28 7.99 -12.93
CA GLY A 53 -22.04 7.24 -13.13
C GLY A 53 -20.90 7.72 -12.25
N TRP A 54 -19.71 7.25 -12.60
CA TRP A 54 -18.49 7.37 -11.80
C TRP A 54 -17.33 7.78 -12.68
N ARG A 55 -16.46 8.60 -12.15
CA ARG A 55 -15.14 8.86 -12.72
C ARG A 55 -14.11 7.99 -11.99
N LEU A 56 -13.37 7.21 -12.76
CA LEU A 56 -12.32 6.33 -12.24
C LEU A 56 -10.95 6.94 -12.53
N SER A 57 -10.20 7.22 -11.49
CA SER A 57 -8.76 7.52 -11.59
C SER A 57 -7.93 6.22 -11.60
N VAL A 58 -6.68 6.29 -12.04
CA VAL A 58 -5.76 5.16 -12.11
C VAL A 58 -4.87 5.01 -10.85
N GLY A 59 -5.39 5.32 -9.68
CA GLY A 59 -4.59 5.43 -8.47
C GLY A 59 -3.93 6.80 -8.41
N PHE A 60 -2.59 6.87 -8.44
CA PHE A 60 -1.91 8.15 -8.65
C PHE A 60 -2.11 8.59 -10.10
N ALA A 61 -2.61 9.81 -10.31
CA ALA A 61 -2.86 10.35 -11.64
C ALA A 61 -1.55 10.71 -12.37
N SER A 62 -0.45 10.86 -11.63
CA SER A 62 0.86 11.17 -12.19
C SER A 62 2.01 10.65 -11.32
N GLU A 63 3.22 10.65 -11.89
CA GLU A 63 4.44 10.34 -11.16
C GLU A 63 4.68 11.36 -10.02
N GLU A 64 4.28 12.61 -10.22
CA GLU A 64 4.38 13.65 -9.18
C GLU A 64 3.49 13.32 -7.97
N GLU A 65 2.27 12.85 -8.19
CA GLU A 65 1.39 12.39 -7.11
C GLU A 65 1.98 11.18 -6.38
N ARG A 66 2.57 10.24 -7.11
CA ARG A 66 3.29 9.11 -6.51
C ARG A 66 4.42 9.61 -5.61
N VAL A 67 5.25 10.50 -6.09
CA VAL A 67 6.35 11.10 -5.33
C VAL A 67 5.81 11.87 -4.12
N ALA A 68 4.74 12.63 -4.27
CA ALA A 68 4.10 13.35 -3.18
C ALA A 68 3.58 12.39 -2.08
N SER A 69 2.99 11.25 -2.47
CA SER A 69 2.58 10.20 -1.55
C SER A 69 3.75 9.64 -0.73
N TYR A 70 4.90 9.37 -1.38
CA TYR A 70 6.09 8.91 -0.66
C TYR A 70 6.70 9.99 0.24
N ARG A 71 6.69 11.25 -0.20
CA ARG A 71 7.11 12.39 0.65
C ARG A 71 6.23 12.50 1.90
N PHE A 72 4.92 12.31 1.75
CA PHE A 72 4.01 12.28 2.89
C PHE A 72 4.35 11.13 3.85
N ARG A 73 4.62 9.94 3.33
CA ARG A 73 5.04 8.78 4.14
C ARG A 73 6.38 9.02 4.85
N LEU A 74 7.34 9.68 4.20
CA LEU A 74 8.62 10.08 4.79
C LEU A 74 8.47 11.02 5.99
N MET A 75 7.46 11.87 6.00
CA MET A 75 7.14 12.73 7.16
C MET A 75 6.48 11.94 8.28
N LEU A 76 5.66 10.97 7.95
CA LEU A 76 4.75 10.31 8.89
C LEU A 76 5.34 9.04 9.52
N GLU A 77 5.83 8.10 8.71
CA GLU A 77 6.16 6.75 9.18
C GLU A 77 7.42 6.69 10.06
N PRO A 78 8.52 7.41 9.75
CA PRO A 78 9.65 7.49 10.69
C PRO A 78 9.28 8.18 12.01
N ALA A 79 8.41 9.19 11.98
CA ALA A 79 7.94 9.87 13.19
C ALA A 79 7.07 8.95 14.06
N ALA A 80 6.26 8.09 13.43
CA ALA A 80 5.45 7.11 14.16
C ALA A 80 6.28 6.15 15.01
N LEU A 81 7.49 5.77 14.58
CA LEU A 81 8.41 4.93 15.35
C LEU A 81 9.01 5.64 16.59
N LEU A 82 9.02 6.97 16.57
CA LEU A 82 9.54 7.81 17.64
C LEU A 82 8.48 8.24 18.64
N GLU A 83 7.19 7.94 18.38
CA GLU A 83 6.11 8.26 19.31
C GLU A 83 6.37 7.70 20.70
N PRO A 84 6.17 8.48 21.78
CA PRO A 84 6.51 8.05 23.17
C PRO A 84 5.83 6.72 23.56
N ARG A 85 4.63 6.46 23.06
CA ARG A 85 3.84 5.26 23.33
C ARG A 85 4.05 4.13 22.33
N PHE A 86 5.01 4.27 21.41
CA PHE A 86 5.26 3.21 20.42
C PHE A 86 5.60 1.90 21.12
N SER A 87 4.84 0.87 20.79
CA SER A 87 5.04 -0.48 21.32
C SER A 87 4.56 -1.54 20.32
N LEU A 88 5.33 -2.59 20.18
CA LEU A 88 4.97 -3.80 19.46
C LEU A 88 5.24 -5.00 20.36
N SER A 89 4.30 -5.94 20.40
CA SER A 89 4.53 -7.21 21.12
C SER A 89 5.60 -8.05 20.40
N ALA A 90 6.30 -8.88 21.15
CA ALA A 90 7.29 -9.82 20.62
C ALA A 90 6.67 -10.75 19.57
N ASP A 91 5.47 -11.27 19.81
CA ASP A 91 4.75 -12.14 18.86
C ASP A 91 4.46 -11.40 17.53
N ARG A 92 4.11 -10.12 17.61
CA ARG A 92 3.84 -9.33 16.41
C ARG A 92 5.13 -9.07 15.62
N MET A 93 6.22 -8.74 16.29
CA MET A 93 7.53 -8.57 15.65
C MET A 93 7.98 -9.89 15.00
N ALA A 94 7.83 -11.02 15.69
CA ALA A 94 8.15 -12.34 15.15
C ALA A 94 7.32 -12.67 13.89
N ALA A 95 6.00 -12.42 13.92
CA ALA A 95 5.13 -12.63 12.75
C ALA A 95 5.51 -11.72 11.56
N MET A 96 5.87 -10.46 11.83
CA MET A 96 6.36 -9.54 10.81
C MET A 96 7.67 -10.05 10.21
N ARG A 97 8.62 -10.49 11.02
CA ARG A 97 9.90 -11.06 10.60
C ARG A 97 9.68 -12.28 9.70
N GLU A 98 8.91 -13.25 10.15
CA GLU A 98 8.59 -14.45 9.38
C GLU A 98 7.99 -14.11 8.01
N SER A 99 7.11 -13.12 7.93
CA SER A 99 6.53 -12.66 6.66
C SER A 99 7.59 -12.12 5.69
N GLN A 100 8.57 -11.34 6.19
CA GLN A 100 9.64 -10.80 5.34
C GLN A 100 10.63 -11.90 4.92
N GLU A 101 11.00 -12.79 5.83
CA GLU A 101 11.86 -13.93 5.53
C GLU A 101 11.20 -14.91 4.54
N ALA A 102 9.90 -15.15 4.68
CA ALA A 102 9.14 -15.95 3.71
C ALA A 102 9.18 -15.32 2.31
N THR A 103 9.17 -13.99 2.23
CA THR A 103 9.37 -13.27 0.96
C THR A 103 10.74 -13.58 0.36
N LEU A 104 11.81 -13.59 1.15
CA LEU A 104 13.18 -13.87 0.67
C LEU A 104 13.38 -15.33 0.26
N ARG A 105 12.72 -16.27 0.94
CA ARG A 105 12.84 -17.71 0.65
C ARG A 105 12.03 -18.14 -0.55
N ARG A 106 11.01 -17.36 -0.96
CA ARG A 106 10.09 -17.74 -2.02
C ARG A 106 10.73 -17.66 -3.40
N GLN A 107 10.50 -18.70 -4.20
CA GLN A 107 10.77 -18.63 -5.63
C GLN A 107 9.80 -17.63 -6.27
N TRP A 108 10.36 -16.65 -7.01
CA TRP A 108 9.56 -15.60 -7.63
C TRP A 108 8.66 -16.13 -8.74
N ARG A 109 7.40 -15.69 -8.70
CA ARG A 109 6.43 -15.85 -9.79
C ARG A 109 5.65 -14.54 -9.92
N GLU A 110 5.25 -14.16 -11.12
CA GLU A 110 4.47 -12.93 -11.35
C GLU A 110 3.12 -12.94 -10.60
N GLU A 111 2.50 -14.11 -10.47
CA GLU A 111 1.28 -14.32 -9.71
C GLU A 111 1.41 -14.03 -8.20
N ASP A 112 2.66 -13.99 -7.68
CA ASP A 112 2.93 -13.67 -6.28
C ASP A 112 3.01 -12.15 -6.00
N VAL A 113 3.02 -11.31 -7.02
CA VAL A 113 3.12 -9.83 -6.88
C VAL A 113 2.10 -9.25 -5.91
N PRO A 114 0.79 -9.59 -5.95
CA PRO A 114 -0.18 -9.09 -4.97
C PRO A 114 0.21 -9.44 -3.53
N ARG A 115 0.69 -10.65 -3.29
CA ARG A 115 1.09 -11.13 -1.96
C ARG A 115 2.26 -10.34 -1.37
N PHE A 116 3.24 -9.95 -2.20
CA PHE A 116 4.34 -9.10 -1.75
C PHE A 116 3.86 -7.72 -1.33
N TYR A 117 2.90 -7.15 -2.09
CA TYR A 117 2.28 -5.89 -1.71
C TYR A 117 1.52 -5.98 -0.41
N GLU A 118 0.76 -7.05 -0.22
CA GLU A 118 0.03 -7.31 1.02
C GLU A 118 0.98 -7.44 2.21
N SER A 119 2.08 -8.19 2.06
CA SER A 119 3.12 -8.31 3.08
C SER A 119 3.76 -6.96 3.43
N ALA A 120 4.14 -6.18 2.42
CA ALA A 120 4.72 -4.85 2.63
C ALA A 120 3.70 -3.88 3.25
N ALA A 121 2.45 -3.89 2.79
CA ALA A 121 1.39 -3.04 3.34
C ALA A 121 1.10 -3.41 4.80
N ALA A 122 1.03 -4.70 5.13
CA ALA A 122 0.83 -5.20 6.49
C ALA A 122 2.00 -4.79 7.41
N PHE A 123 3.24 -4.80 6.92
CA PHE A 123 4.40 -4.35 7.65
C PHE A 123 4.28 -2.87 8.07
N HIS A 124 4.05 -1.97 7.13
CA HIS A 124 3.88 -0.54 7.42
C HIS A 124 2.69 -0.25 8.33
N LEU A 125 1.57 -0.95 8.11
CA LEU A 125 0.39 -0.81 8.96
C LEU A 125 0.65 -1.30 10.39
N ALA A 126 1.38 -2.39 10.57
CA ALA A 126 1.74 -2.90 11.90
C ALA A 126 2.57 -1.90 12.69
N LEU A 127 3.54 -1.23 12.05
CA LEU A 127 4.34 -0.16 12.67
C LEU A 127 3.47 1.06 13.03
N ALA A 128 2.59 1.48 12.12
CA ALA A 128 1.64 2.57 12.40
C ALA A 128 0.73 2.24 13.59
N GLN A 129 0.23 1.01 13.68
CA GLN A 129 -0.57 0.56 14.82
C GLN A 129 0.22 0.56 16.12
N GLY A 130 1.53 0.25 16.07
CA GLY A 130 2.44 0.33 17.20
C GLY A 130 2.56 1.73 17.82
N CYS A 131 2.37 2.81 17.04
CA CYS A 131 2.39 4.17 17.58
C CYS A 131 1.12 4.55 18.36
N GLY A 132 0.03 3.78 18.24
CA GLY A 132 -1.22 4.00 18.95
C GLY A 132 -2.01 5.25 18.52
N ASN A 133 -1.56 5.99 17.51
CA ASN A 133 -2.24 7.18 17.01
C ASN A 133 -3.18 6.79 15.85
N ARG A 134 -4.49 6.87 16.10
CA ARG A 134 -5.51 6.50 15.11
C ARG A 134 -5.39 7.25 13.78
N PHE A 135 -4.96 8.52 13.81
CA PHE A 135 -4.83 9.34 12.60
C PHE A 135 -3.65 8.89 11.73
N VAL A 136 -2.54 8.49 12.36
CA VAL A 136 -1.40 7.87 11.68
C VAL A 136 -1.81 6.55 11.04
N ILE A 137 -2.54 5.71 11.77
CA ILE A 137 -3.03 4.42 11.28
C ILE A 137 -3.90 4.63 10.03
N GLN A 138 -4.90 5.51 10.11
CA GLN A 138 -5.79 5.80 8.98
C GLN A 138 -5.04 6.36 7.77
N ALA A 139 -4.06 7.22 7.99
CA ALA A 139 -3.24 7.79 6.92
C ALA A 139 -2.41 6.69 6.23
N VAL A 140 -1.76 5.79 6.98
CA VAL A 140 -0.99 4.68 6.41
C VAL A 140 -1.89 3.68 5.69
N GLU A 141 -3.08 3.37 6.22
CA GLU A 141 -4.07 2.53 5.53
C GLU A 141 -4.46 3.12 4.18
N MET A 142 -4.77 4.42 4.13
CA MET A 142 -5.10 5.10 2.89
C MET A 142 -3.94 5.05 1.89
N GLN A 143 -2.71 5.33 2.32
CA GLN A 143 -1.53 5.26 1.47
C GLN A 143 -1.26 3.84 0.95
N ASN A 144 -1.45 2.83 1.77
CA ASN A 144 -1.32 1.43 1.35
C ASN A 144 -2.33 1.05 0.25
N ARG A 145 -3.58 1.52 0.35
CA ARG A 145 -4.62 1.28 -0.67
C ARG A 145 -4.26 1.95 -1.99
N LEU A 146 -3.84 3.22 -1.98
CA LEU A 146 -3.41 3.94 -3.19
C LEU A 146 -2.23 3.25 -3.87
N ARG A 147 -1.24 2.82 -3.11
CA ARG A 147 -0.05 2.13 -3.62
C ARG A 147 -0.36 0.77 -4.22
N HIS A 148 -1.24 0.00 -3.59
CA HIS A 148 -1.62 -1.33 -4.07
C HIS A 148 -2.15 -1.27 -5.51
N LEU A 149 -2.90 -0.23 -5.86
CA LEU A 149 -3.48 -0.06 -7.19
C LEU A 149 -2.47 0.40 -8.24
N TYR A 150 -1.47 1.18 -7.83
CA TYR A 150 -0.49 1.75 -8.75
C TYR A 150 0.68 0.80 -9.09
N ARG A 151 1.14 0.00 -8.13
CA ARG A 151 2.43 -0.70 -8.24
C ARG A 151 2.40 -2.15 -8.70
N LEU A 152 1.26 -2.73 -8.99
CA LEU A 152 1.17 -4.14 -9.40
C LEU A 152 2.05 -4.50 -10.62
N HIS A 153 2.44 -3.51 -11.43
CA HIS A 153 3.26 -3.69 -12.63
C HIS A 153 4.73 -3.27 -12.48
N LEU A 154 5.09 -2.56 -11.39
CA LEU A 154 6.45 -2.06 -11.17
C LEU A 154 7.27 -2.95 -10.23
N LEU A 155 6.62 -3.90 -9.55
CA LEU A 155 7.31 -4.77 -8.62
C LEU A 155 7.98 -5.91 -9.38
N ASN A 156 9.29 -6.00 -9.26
CA ASN A 156 10.08 -7.15 -9.69
C ASN A 156 10.66 -7.86 -8.45
N ARG A 157 11.25 -9.03 -8.67
CA ARG A 157 11.89 -9.85 -7.63
C ARG A 157 12.93 -9.07 -6.82
N GLU A 158 13.79 -8.35 -7.52
CA GLU A 158 14.92 -7.65 -6.90
C GLU A 158 14.42 -6.60 -5.91
N ARG A 159 13.46 -5.77 -6.33
CA ARG A 159 12.88 -4.75 -5.46
C ARG A 159 12.08 -5.35 -4.30
N ALA A 160 11.37 -6.47 -4.53
CA ALA A 160 10.66 -7.16 -3.45
C ALA A 160 11.62 -7.70 -2.38
N HIS A 161 12.72 -8.33 -2.80
CA HIS A 161 13.73 -8.86 -1.89
C HIS A 161 14.51 -7.75 -1.18
N GLU A 162 14.83 -6.65 -1.88
CA GLU A 162 15.45 -5.48 -1.30
C GLU A 162 14.55 -4.87 -0.20
N ALA A 163 13.27 -4.64 -0.50
CA ALA A 163 12.31 -4.14 0.47
C ALA A 163 12.18 -5.06 1.70
N ALA A 164 12.15 -6.39 1.48
CA ALA A 164 12.10 -7.34 2.59
C ALA A 164 13.34 -7.27 3.49
N ARG A 165 14.55 -7.11 2.92
CA ARG A 165 15.80 -6.92 3.70
C ARG A 165 15.78 -5.60 4.46
N GLU A 166 15.32 -4.52 3.84
CA GLU A 166 15.17 -3.21 4.47
C GLU A 166 14.19 -3.29 5.65
N HIS A 167 13.06 -3.99 5.49
CA HIS A 167 12.09 -4.23 6.57
C HIS A 167 12.70 -5.04 7.72
N LEU A 168 13.45 -6.10 7.43
CA LEU A 168 14.16 -6.87 8.46
C LEU A 168 15.14 -5.98 9.22
N GLY A 169 15.88 -5.13 8.53
CA GLY A 169 16.77 -4.17 9.19
C GLY A 169 16.05 -3.20 10.13
N ILE A 170 14.82 -2.78 9.80
CA ILE A 170 13.99 -1.96 10.70
C ILE A 170 13.61 -2.76 11.95
N LEU A 171 13.20 -4.04 11.79
CA LEU A 171 12.88 -4.92 12.92
C LEU A 171 14.07 -5.17 13.81
N ASP A 172 15.27 -5.39 13.24
CA ASP A 172 16.50 -5.57 14.02
C ASP A 172 16.75 -4.37 14.95
N ALA A 173 16.58 -3.15 14.44
CA ALA A 173 16.74 -1.94 15.26
C ALA A 173 15.67 -1.85 16.36
N LEU A 174 14.43 -2.23 16.07
CA LEU A 174 13.35 -2.24 17.08
C LEU A 174 13.56 -3.30 18.16
N GLU A 175 14.07 -4.48 17.82
CA GLU A 175 14.42 -5.55 18.76
C GLU A 175 15.55 -5.15 19.70
N LEU A 176 16.50 -4.34 19.21
CA LEU A 176 17.56 -3.73 20.02
C LEU A 176 17.06 -2.54 20.88
N GLY A 177 15.80 -2.13 20.73
CA GLY A 177 15.25 -0.96 21.40
C GLY A 177 15.72 0.38 20.80
N ASP A 178 16.45 0.36 19.68
CA ASP A 178 16.98 1.54 19.00
C ASP A 178 15.96 2.10 18.01
N ARG A 179 14.95 2.80 18.53
CA ARG A 179 13.91 3.45 17.72
C ARG A 179 14.44 4.57 16.80
N PRO A 180 15.44 5.38 17.21
CA PRO A 180 16.09 6.31 16.30
C PRO A 180 16.69 5.64 15.07
N LEU A 181 17.41 4.54 15.22
CA LEU A 181 17.96 3.75 14.12
C LEU A 181 16.85 3.14 13.25
N ALA A 182 15.79 2.63 13.87
CA ALA A 182 14.62 2.12 13.13
C ALA A 182 13.98 3.21 12.27
N ALA A 183 13.84 4.42 12.79
CA ALA A 183 13.31 5.57 12.06
C ALA A 183 14.22 6.01 10.90
N GLU A 184 15.55 5.98 11.10
CA GLU A 184 16.52 6.25 10.04
C GLU A 184 16.43 5.22 8.91
N ARG A 185 16.40 3.94 9.25
CA ARG A 185 16.22 2.84 8.27
C ARG A 185 14.88 2.93 7.52
N MET A 186 13.81 3.34 8.21
CA MET A 186 12.51 3.61 7.57
C MET A 186 12.61 4.77 6.56
N ARG A 187 13.34 5.84 6.87
CA ARG A 187 13.58 6.93 5.92
C ARG A 187 14.34 6.43 4.68
N ALA A 188 15.41 5.69 4.87
CA ALA A 188 16.20 5.12 3.78
C ALA A 188 15.36 4.21 2.88
N HIS A 189 14.56 3.32 3.46
CA HIS A 189 13.61 2.45 2.75
C HIS A 189 12.63 3.24 1.88
N LEU A 190 12.00 4.27 2.44
CA LEU A 190 11.03 5.10 1.72
C LEU A 190 11.69 5.95 0.62
N GLN A 191 12.90 6.47 0.86
CA GLN A 191 13.68 7.20 -0.13
C GLN A 191 14.08 6.30 -1.31
N GLY A 192 14.56 5.09 -1.03
CA GLY A 192 14.83 4.09 -2.07
C GLY A 192 13.61 3.77 -2.92
N SER A 193 12.43 3.74 -2.29
CA SER A 193 11.15 3.52 -2.98
C SER A 193 10.71 4.67 -3.90
N ILE A 194 11.16 5.90 -3.66
CA ILE A 194 10.93 7.05 -4.56
C ILE A 194 11.75 6.92 -5.84
N ALA A 195 12.99 6.44 -5.73
CA ALA A 195 13.92 6.35 -6.85
C ALA A 195 13.56 5.27 -7.89
N VAL A 196 12.72 4.32 -7.54
CA VAL A 196 12.25 3.27 -8.47
C VAL A 196 11.24 3.87 -9.46
N ARG A 197 11.61 3.90 -10.73
CA ARG A 197 10.79 4.36 -11.87
C ARG A 197 10.17 3.18 -12.60
#